data_8a79113bd2da65e9c7273aeedc215f99
#
_entry.id   8a79113bd2da65e9c7273aeedc215f99
#
_cell.length_a   1.000
_cell.length_b   1.000
_cell.length_c   1.000
_cell.angle_alpha   90.00
_cell.angle_beta   90.00
_cell.angle_gamma   90.00
#
_symmetry.space_group_name_H-M   'P 1'
#
loop_
_entity.id
_entity.type
_entity.pdbx_description
1 polymer ?
#
loop_
_entity_poly.entity_id
_entity_poly.type
_entity_poly.pdbx_seq_one_letter_code
_entity_poly.pdbx_strand_id
1 'polypeptide(L)'
;MADFDELNIKEPVKPEKPKSFSPFQIMFDKMTGNMSFVGTFLVVYGIINCLTIVGMIVGIPLIFAGIHLKNASEHFSFFQTTSESNSMKSGFEFQGKFFRLIKILIIISLVLMLLSLAIFAIALIFFANQFSNQTIPYQ
;
A
#
# COMPACT_ATOMS: atom_id res chain seq x y z
N MET A 1 -20.39 32.43 -56.85
CA MET A 1 -19.63 31.19 -57.07
C MET A 1 -19.11 30.80 -55.68
N ALA A 2 -19.86 29.95 -55.03
CA ALA A 2 -19.54 29.50 -53.69
C ALA A 2 -18.60 28.28 -53.80
N ASP A 3 -17.46 28.41 -53.15
CA ASP A 3 -16.39 27.45 -53.09
C ASP A 3 -16.82 26.31 -52.14
N PHE A 4 -17.12 25.14 -52.71
CA PHE A 4 -17.56 23.93 -51.97
C PHE A 4 -16.41 22.94 -51.71
N ASP A 5 -15.17 23.45 -51.65
CA ASP A 5 -13.98 22.59 -51.60
C ASP A 5 -13.43 22.31 -50.20
N GLU A 6 -14.20 22.49 -49.11
CA GLU A 6 -13.76 22.02 -47.78
C GLU A 6 -14.75 21.05 -47.11
N LEU A 7 -15.21 20.05 -47.82
CA LEU A 7 -15.68 18.83 -47.18
C LEU A 7 -14.45 18.00 -46.80
N ASN A 8 -13.85 18.35 -45.67
CA ASN A 8 -12.85 17.54 -45.00
C ASN A 8 -13.53 16.20 -44.62
N ILE A 9 -13.53 15.28 -45.55
CA ILE A 9 -13.92 13.89 -45.30
C ILE A 9 -12.89 13.35 -44.33
N LYS A 10 -13.23 13.40 -43.03
CA LYS A 10 -12.52 12.62 -42.02
C LYS A 10 -12.40 11.21 -42.54
N GLU A 11 -11.17 10.80 -42.88
CA GLU A 11 -10.86 9.43 -43.19
C GLU A 11 -11.52 8.52 -42.15
N PRO A 12 -12.19 7.42 -42.58
CA PRO A 12 -12.81 6.51 -41.63
C PRO A 12 -11.71 6.02 -40.68
N VAL A 13 -11.88 6.32 -39.40
CA VAL A 13 -11.02 5.82 -38.33
C VAL A 13 -10.93 4.31 -38.52
N LYS A 14 -9.77 3.88 -39.04
CA LYS A 14 -9.43 2.51 -39.23
C LYS A 14 -9.69 1.79 -37.92
N PRO A 15 -10.55 0.77 -37.83
CA PRO A 15 -10.78 0.09 -36.57
C PRO A 15 -9.43 -0.38 -36.05
N GLU A 16 -8.98 0.19 -34.93
CA GLU A 16 -7.78 -0.29 -34.25
C GLU A 16 -8.00 -1.79 -34.01
N LYS A 17 -7.17 -2.60 -34.64
CA LYS A 17 -7.12 -4.04 -34.33
C LYS A 17 -7.04 -4.17 -32.82
N PRO A 18 -7.86 -5.04 -32.22
CA PRO A 18 -7.77 -5.24 -30.77
C PRO A 18 -6.31 -5.54 -30.46
N LYS A 19 -5.66 -4.65 -29.66
CA LYS A 19 -4.30 -4.86 -29.22
C LYS A 19 -4.27 -6.22 -28.56
N SER A 20 -3.65 -7.20 -29.21
CA SER A 20 -3.40 -8.49 -28.59
C SER A 20 -2.45 -8.20 -27.43
N PHE A 21 -3.02 -8.12 -26.22
CA PHE A 21 -2.23 -7.91 -25.03
C PHE A 21 -1.21 -9.03 -24.91
N SER A 22 0.06 -8.68 -24.96
CA SER A 22 1.13 -9.62 -24.67
C SER A 22 0.88 -10.22 -23.27
N PRO A 23 1.13 -11.51 -23.04
CA PRO A 23 1.02 -12.12 -21.71
C PRO A 23 1.73 -11.32 -20.62
N PHE A 24 2.83 -10.67 -20.98
CA PHE A 24 3.55 -9.75 -20.10
C PHE A 24 2.72 -8.51 -19.71
N GLN A 25 2.00 -7.91 -20.66
CA GLN A 25 1.16 -6.74 -20.39
C GLN A 25 0.01 -7.09 -19.44
N ILE A 26 -0.60 -8.27 -19.61
CA ILE A 26 -1.67 -8.74 -18.71
C ILE A 26 -1.14 -8.95 -17.29
N MET A 27 0.04 -9.57 -17.15
CA MET A 27 0.66 -9.76 -15.84
C MET A 27 1.04 -8.44 -15.19
N PHE A 28 1.55 -7.51 -15.97
CA PHE A 28 1.96 -6.19 -15.49
C PHE A 28 0.76 -5.35 -15.03
N ASP A 29 -0.34 -5.37 -15.78
CA ASP A 29 -1.59 -4.69 -15.42
C ASP A 29 -2.18 -5.27 -14.12
N LYS A 30 -2.18 -6.58 -13.99
CA LYS A 30 -2.63 -7.25 -12.77
C LYS A 30 -1.74 -6.89 -11.56
N MET A 31 -0.44 -6.80 -11.76
CA MET A 31 0.51 -6.39 -10.71
C MET A 31 0.22 -4.94 -10.25
N THR A 32 0.10 -4.00 -11.19
CA THR A 32 -0.19 -2.59 -10.91
C THR A 32 -1.55 -2.42 -10.23
N GLY A 33 -2.57 -3.13 -10.67
CA GLY A 33 -3.88 -3.14 -10.02
C GLY A 33 -3.83 -3.61 -8.57
N ASN A 34 -3.11 -4.70 -8.30
CA ASN A 34 -2.91 -5.20 -6.95
C ASN A 34 -2.12 -4.21 -6.07
N MET A 35 -1.11 -3.54 -6.62
CA MET A 35 -0.35 -2.50 -5.90
C MET A 35 -1.23 -1.32 -5.51
N SER A 36 -2.09 -0.85 -6.42
CA SER A 36 -3.05 0.24 -6.16
C SER A 36 -4.04 -0.14 -5.06
N PHE A 37 -4.57 -1.36 -5.12
CA PHE A 37 -5.49 -1.88 -4.10
C PHE A 37 -4.82 -1.94 -2.73
N VAL A 38 -3.64 -2.56 -2.63
CA VAL A 38 -2.87 -2.66 -1.39
C VAL A 38 -2.50 -1.27 -0.86
N GLY A 39 -2.08 -0.34 -1.74
CA GLY A 39 -1.78 1.03 -1.36
C GLY A 39 -2.97 1.74 -0.73
N THR A 40 -4.16 1.62 -1.34
CA THR A 40 -5.39 2.20 -0.80
C THR A 40 -5.77 1.56 0.54
N PHE A 41 -5.67 0.23 0.65
CA PHE A 41 -5.94 -0.49 1.89
C PHE A 41 -5.01 -0.05 3.03
N LEU A 42 -3.71 0.13 2.77
CA LEU A 42 -2.74 0.60 3.75
C LEU A 42 -3.07 2.01 4.25
N VAL A 43 -3.54 2.91 3.38
CA VAL A 43 -3.98 4.26 3.79
C VAL A 43 -5.17 4.18 4.72
N VAL A 44 -6.21 3.43 4.36
CA VAL A 44 -7.42 3.27 5.19
C VAL A 44 -7.07 2.64 6.54
N TYR A 45 -6.29 1.56 6.51
CA TYR A 45 -5.84 0.87 7.72
C TYR A 45 -4.96 1.76 8.61
N GLY A 46 -4.09 2.58 8.00
CA GLY A 46 -3.29 3.58 8.70
C GLY A 46 -4.15 4.63 9.42
N ILE A 47 -5.21 5.12 8.77
CA ILE A 47 -6.16 6.07 9.37
C ILE A 47 -6.87 5.45 10.57
N ILE A 48 -7.34 4.21 10.47
CA ILE A 48 -7.98 3.50 11.58
C ILE A 48 -7.01 3.34 12.76
N ASN A 49 -5.75 2.99 12.50
CA ASN A 49 -4.73 2.90 13.55
C ASN A 49 -4.46 4.24 14.24
N CYS A 50 -4.55 5.36 13.53
CA CYS A 50 -4.36 6.69 14.11
C CYS A 50 -5.43 7.09 15.13
N LEU A 51 -6.55 6.38 15.22
CA LEU A 51 -7.57 6.61 16.25
C LEU A 51 -7.08 6.26 17.67
N THR A 52 -6.05 5.45 17.80
CA THR A 52 -5.42 5.12 19.08
C THR A 52 -4.08 5.83 19.21
N ILE A 53 -3.72 6.28 20.41
CA ILE A 53 -2.46 7.01 20.68
C ILE A 53 -1.25 6.15 20.30
N VAL A 54 -1.28 4.86 20.67
CA VAL A 54 -0.20 3.91 20.33
C VAL A 54 -0.21 3.60 18.84
N GLY A 55 -1.39 3.48 18.23
CA GLY A 55 -1.55 3.21 16.80
C GLY A 55 -1.10 4.37 15.91
N MET A 56 -1.06 5.60 16.42
CA MET A 56 -0.57 6.76 15.66
C MET A 56 0.91 6.60 15.26
N ILE A 57 1.74 6.01 16.12
CA ILE A 57 3.16 5.76 15.84
C ILE A 57 3.34 4.84 14.62
N VAL A 58 2.46 3.87 14.46
CA VAL A 58 2.48 2.91 13.32
C VAL A 58 1.62 3.43 12.17
N GLY A 59 0.51 4.07 12.45
CA GLY A 59 -0.48 4.53 11.47
C GLY A 59 0.07 5.59 10.51
N ILE A 60 0.82 6.57 11.02
CA ILE A 60 1.38 7.64 10.20
C ILE A 60 2.35 7.08 9.13
N PRO A 61 3.38 6.30 9.46
CA PRO A 61 4.25 5.72 8.43
C PRO A 61 3.51 4.75 7.49
N LEU A 62 2.43 4.11 7.96
CA LEU A 62 1.62 3.22 7.14
C LEU A 62 0.83 3.97 6.07
N ILE A 63 0.27 5.15 6.40
CA ILE A 63 -0.39 6.03 5.44
C ILE A 63 0.59 6.45 4.34
N PHE A 64 1.79 6.92 4.72
CA PHE A 64 2.81 7.32 3.76
C PHE A 64 3.27 6.14 2.87
N ALA A 65 3.42 4.95 3.45
CA ALA A 65 3.74 3.75 2.69
C ALA A 65 2.65 3.44 1.65
N GLY A 66 1.38 3.52 2.03
CA GLY A 66 0.24 3.33 1.13
C GLY A 66 0.23 4.33 -0.02
N ILE A 67 0.47 5.62 0.26
CA ILE A 67 0.56 6.68 -0.77
C ILE A 67 1.71 6.40 -1.74
N HIS A 68 2.90 6.04 -1.25
CA HIS A 68 4.03 5.74 -2.12
C HIS A 68 3.79 4.52 -3.01
N LEU A 69 3.13 3.49 -2.48
CA LEU A 69 2.78 2.30 -3.26
C LEU A 69 1.75 2.61 -4.34
N LYS A 70 0.77 3.46 -4.03
CA LYS A 70 -0.23 3.92 -4.99
C LYS A 70 0.41 4.75 -6.11
N ASN A 71 1.27 5.71 -5.76
CA ASN A 71 2.00 6.51 -6.75
C ASN A 71 2.90 5.63 -7.64
N ALA A 72 3.56 4.63 -7.07
CA ALA A 72 4.33 3.66 -7.86
C ALA A 72 3.45 2.94 -8.88
N SER A 73 2.26 2.47 -8.46
CA SER A 73 1.28 1.82 -9.33
C SER A 73 0.84 2.73 -10.48
N GLU A 74 0.55 4.01 -10.21
CA GLU A 74 0.14 4.99 -11.22
C GLU A 74 1.24 5.23 -12.25
N HIS A 75 2.49 5.37 -11.83
CA HIS A 75 3.63 5.52 -12.73
C HIS A 75 3.89 4.27 -13.59
N PHE A 76 3.72 3.10 -13.02
CA PHE A 76 3.84 1.86 -13.79
C PHE A 76 2.70 1.70 -14.80
N SER A 77 1.47 2.05 -14.43
CA SER A 77 0.32 2.05 -15.35
C SER A 77 0.52 3.05 -16.49
N PHE A 78 1.04 4.24 -16.18
CA PHE A 78 1.34 5.25 -17.19
C PHE A 78 2.45 4.80 -18.15
N PHE A 79 3.49 4.15 -17.64
CA PHE A 79 4.54 3.54 -18.48
C PHE A 79 3.96 2.52 -19.47
N GLN A 80 3.00 1.72 -19.04
CA GLN A 80 2.37 0.71 -19.89
C GLN A 80 1.63 1.34 -21.09
N THR A 81 1.06 2.53 -20.91
CA THR A 81 0.31 3.24 -21.96
C THR A 81 1.19 4.07 -22.89
N THR A 82 2.22 4.72 -22.34
CA THR A 82 3.06 5.70 -23.06
C THR A 82 4.44 5.17 -23.43
N SER A 83 4.88 4.06 -22.81
CA SER A 83 6.25 3.50 -22.96
C SER A 83 7.35 4.53 -22.60
N GLU A 84 7.03 5.52 -21.77
CA GLU A 84 7.96 6.56 -21.35
C GLU A 84 8.90 6.06 -20.26
N SER A 85 10.20 6.00 -20.56
CA SER A 85 11.23 5.48 -19.66
C SER A 85 11.31 6.21 -18.31
N ASN A 86 10.99 7.52 -18.29
CA ASN A 86 10.99 8.32 -17.06
C ASN A 86 9.91 7.85 -16.07
N SER A 87 8.75 7.46 -16.58
CA SER A 87 7.65 6.96 -15.75
C SER A 87 8.01 5.64 -15.07
N MET A 88 8.70 4.75 -15.77
CA MET A 88 9.21 3.52 -15.19
C MET A 88 10.22 3.79 -14.06
N LYS A 89 11.16 4.72 -14.28
CA LYS A 89 12.13 5.13 -13.27
C LYS A 89 11.45 5.70 -12.01
N SER A 90 10.48 6.58 -12.20
CA SER A 90 9.69 7.16 -11.10
C SER A 90 8.91 6.08 -10.33
N GLY A 91 8.31 5.11 -11.02
CA GLY A 91 7.63 3.98 -10.41
C GLY A 91 8.54 3.19 -9.45
N PHE A 92 9.76 2.87 -9.89
CA PHE A 92 10.75 2.20 -9.04
C PHE A 92 11.24 3.07 -7.89
N GLU A 93 11.36 4.38 -8.07
CA GLU A 93 11.73 5.30 -6.99
C GLU A 93 10.69 5.31 -5.87
N PHE A 94 9.39 5.43 -6.22
CA PHE A 94 8.29 5.36 -5.24
C PHE A 94 8.21 3.99 -4.57
N GLN A 95 8.43 2.92 -5.31
CA GLN A 95 8.50 1.57 -4.76
C GLN A 95 9.67 1.43 -3.76
N GLY A 96 10.83 2.02 -4.07
CA GLY A 96 11.96 2.06 -3.15
C GLY A 96 11.66 2.82 -1.85
N LYS A 97 10.95 3.95 -1.94
CA LYS A 97 10.46 4.71 -0.77
C LYS A 97 9.49 3.88 0.08
N PHE A 98 8.58 3.16 -0.56
CA PHE A 98 7.67 2.23 0.10
C PHE A 98 8.41 1.17 0.89
N PHE A 99 9.37 0.46 0.29
CA PHE A 99 10.12 -0.58 1.00
C PHE A 99 10.96 -0.04 2.16
N ARG A 100 11.47 1.18 2.04
CA ARG A 100 12.17 1.85 3.16
C ARG A 100 11.24 2.08 4.35
N LEU A 101 10.02 2.55 4.10
CA LEU A 101 9.02 2.75 5.15
C LEU A 101 8.55 1.44 5.77
N ILE A 102 8.32 0.42 4.95
CA ILE A 102 7.94 -0.92 5.43
C ILE A 102 9.04 -1.52 6.33
N LYS A 103 10.33 -1.36 5.95
CA LYS A 103 11.45 -1.79 6.81
C LYS A 103 11.38 -1.15 8.20
N ILE A 104 11.14 0.16 8.28
CA ILE A 104 11.01 0.89 9.55
C ILE A 104 9.80 0.38 10.34
N LEU A 105 8.66 0.20 9.66
CA LEU A 105 7.43 -0.33 10.25
C LEU A 105 7.61 -1.71 10.87
N ILE A 106 8.31 -2.61 10.18
CA ILE A 106 8.61 -3.96 10.69
C ILE A 106 9.43 -3.87 11.98
N ILE A 107 10.45 -3.00 12.02
CA ILE A 107 11.28 -2.82 13.20
C ILE A 107 10.46 -2.29 14.38
N ILE A 108 9.65 -1.25 14.16
CA ILE A 108 8.77 -0.67 15.20
C ILE A 108 7.77 -1.72 15.69
N SER A 109 7.14 -2.47 14.78
CA SER A 109 6.18 -3.52 15.11
C SER A 109 6.81 -4.62 15.95
N LEU A 110 8.04 -5.03 15.62
CA LEU A 110 8.77 -6.04 16.38
C LEU A 110 9.05 -5.57 17.81
N VAL A 111 9.51 -4.33 17.98
CA VAL A 111 9.77 -3.74 19.31
C VAL A 111 8.49 -3.66 20.14
N LEU A 112 7.39 -3.19 19.55
CA LEU A 112 6.10 -3.13 20.22
C LEU A 112 5.58 -4.52 20.61
N MET A 113 5.77 -5.53 19.75
CA MET A 113 5.41 -6.89 20.05
C MET A 113 6.17 -7.45 21.25
N LEU A 114 7.49 -7.25 21.31
CA LEU A 114 8.32 -7.68 22.44
C LEU A 114 7.92 -6.98 23.74
N LEU A 115 7.66 -5.67 23.67
CA LEU A 115 7.22 -4.88 24.83
C LEU A 115 5.85 -5.37 25.35
N SER A 116 4.91 -5.62 24.47
CA SER A 116 3.59 -6.14 24.81
C SER A 116 3.66 -7.53 25.47
N LEU A 117 4.56 -8.38 25.00
CA LEU A 117 4.79 -9.72 25.54
C LEU A 117 5.39 -9.66 26.94
N ALA A 118 6.31 -8.71 27.19
CA ALA A 118 6.89 -8.46 28.52
C ALA A 118 5.83 -7.97 29.52
N ILE A 119 5.00 -7.00 29.12
CA ILE A 119 3.90 -6.50 29.96
C ILE A 119 2.90 -7.62 30.27
N PHE A 120 2.56 -8.44 29.31
CA PHE A 120 1.65 -9.57 29.50
C PHE A 120 2.21 -10.59 30.49
N ALA A 121 3.51 -10.93 30.40
CA ALA A 121 4.17 -11.85 31.33
C ALA A 121 4.15 -11.30 32.78
N ILE A 122 4.42 -10.00 32.98
CA ILE A 122 4.36 -9.35 34.29
C ILE A 122 2.93 -9.40 34.85
N ALA A 123 1.93 -9.11 34.02
CA ALA A 123 0.52 -9.19 34.39
C ALA A 123 0.11 -10.58 34.85
N LEU A 124 0.56 -11.63 34.16
CA LEU A 124 0.30 -13.02 34.55
C LEU A 124 0.90 -13.39 35.91
N ILE A 125 2.15 -12.97 36.17
CA ILE A 125 2.82 -13.21 37.46
C ILE A 125 2.06 -12.50 38.59
N PHE A 126 1.66 -11.24 38.36
CA PHE A 126 0.90 -10.48 39.35
C PHE A 126 -0.45 -11.15 39.65
N PHE A 127 -1.15 -11.63 38.63
CA PHE A 127 -2.43 -12.30 38.75
C PHE A 127 -2.29 -13.64 39.50
N ALA A 128 -1.25 -14.43 39.20
CA ALA A 128 -0.96 -15.69 39.88
C ALA A 128 -0.68 -15.49 41.38
N ASN A 129 0.07 -14.44 41.74
CA ASN A 129 0.34 -14.09 43.14
C ASN A 129 -0.92 -13.67 43.92
N GLN A 130 -1.86 -12.97 43.27
CA GLN A 130 -3.15 -12.62 43.87
C GLN A 130 -3.98 -13.85 44.23
N PHE A 131 -4.04 -14.84 43.34
CA PHE A 131 -4.76 -16.11 43.60
C PHE A 131 -4.10 -16.93 44.69
N SER A 132 -2.77 -16.99 44.74
CA SER A 132 -2.04 -17.75 45.77
C SER A 132 -2.28 -17.16 47.18
N ASN A 133 -2.43 -15.86 47.31
CA ASN A 133 -2.69 -15.19 48.60
C ASN A 133 -4.15 -15.34 49.08
N GLN A 134 -5.09 -15.66 48.21
CA GLN A 134 -6.50 -15.88 48.57
C GLN A 134 -6.83 -17.30 49.00
N THR A 135 -5.95 -18.27 48.75
CA THR A 135 -6.17 -19.70 49.06
C THR A 135 -5.59 -20.16 50.40
N ILE A 136 -5.07 -19.28 51.25
CA ILE A 136 -4.64 -19.63 52.60
C ILE A 136 -5.76 -19.25 53.58
N PRO A 137 -6.68 -20.17 53.95
CA PRO A 137 -7.55 -19.91 55.09
C PRO A 137 -6.70 -20.04 56.37
N TYR A 138 -6.69 -19.00 57.17
CA TYR A 138 -6.13 -19.03 58.51
C TYR A 138 -6.92 -20.04 59.32
N GLN A 139 -6.29 -21.20 59.65
CA GLN A 139 -6.68 -22.06 60.77
C GLN A 139 -6.08 -21.48 62.04
#